data_f47271d6908b7f28dcd53025d3ca952a
#
_entry.id   f47271d6908b7f28dcd53025d3ca952a
#
_cell.length_a   1.000
_cell.length_b   1.000
_cell.length_c   1.000
_cell.angle_alpha   90.00
_cell.angle_beta   90.00
_cell.angle_gamma   90.00
#
_symmetry.space_group_name_H-M   'P 1'
#
loop_
_entity.id
_entity.type
_entity.pdbx_description
1 polymer ?
#
loop_
_entity_poly.entity_id
_entity_poly.type
_entity_poly.pdbx_seq_one_letter_code
_entity_poly.pdbx_strand_id
1 'polypeptide(L)'
;MLLVELDFLKLLPLCHKTINSKEMLLPELKQRRDKIRTLMAQQSIDAALITCNVNLIYTYGRVVSGYLYLPLHAPAQLFVKRPNNIEGEHIHAIRKPEQLPELIAECGLPMPTKLMLEGDELSFKEYNRLAACFPDTEVVSCGTALIRQARSVKTELEIGLFRRSAIAHAAAYGQIPSVYRTGMTDRQFSIEIERLMRLEGCLGIFRVFGQSMEIFMGSLLAGDNAAAPSPYDFALGGEGLDPSLPGGANGTALQPGQSVMVDMGGNFFGYMCDMSRVFSIGRLPDKAYAAHQVCLEVQDAVVQMAKPGIICEELYNKAIEIVTRAGFADYFMGVSQKAKFIGHGIGLEINEMPVLAPRMRQELEPGMVFALEPKIVLPGVGPVGIENSWVVTTEGIEKLTICPEEIIEL
;
A
#
# COMPACT_ATOMS: atom_id res chain seq x y z
N MET A 1 -17.31 31.68 -7.31
CA MET A 1 -16.23 32.30 -6.53
C MET A 1 -16.75 32.39 -5.09
N LEU A 2 -16.58 31.31 -4.33
CA LEU A 2 -16.83 31.27 -2.89
C LEU A 2 -15.66 30.46 -2.32
N LEU A 3 -14.77 31.19 -1.69
CA LEU A 3 -13.68 30.68 -0.87
C LEU A 3 -14.30 29.91 0.31
N VAL A 4 -14.17 28.61 0.30
CA VAL A 4 -14.25 27.80 1.51
C VAL A 4 -12.81 27.69 2.01
N GLU A 5 -12.36 28.68 2.75
CA GLU A 5 -11.24 28.52 3.68
C GLU A 5 -11.70 27.55 4.77
N LEU A 6 -11.53 26.28 4.53
CA LEU A 6 -11.58 25.27 5.57
C LEU A 6 -10.35 25.46 6.47
N ASP A 7 -10.62 25.73 7.71
CA ASP A 7 -9.69 25.95 8.82
C ASP A 7 -8.93 24.63 9.13
N PHE A 8 -8.11 24.19 8.15
CA PHE A 8 -7.38 22.91 8.12
C PHE A 8 -6.38 22.76 9.28
N LEU A 9 -5.90 23.87 9.83
CA LEU A 9 -4.88 23.88 10.88
C LEU A 9 -5.42 23.53 12.28
N LYS A 10 -6.73 23.55 12.50
CA LYS A 10 -7.34 23.23 13.80
C LYS A 10 -7.66 21.75 14.01
N LEU A 11 -7.59 20.94 12.96
CA LEU A 11 -7.91 19.49 13.04
C LEU A 11 -6.70 18.61 13.39
N LEU A 12 -5.47 19.07 13.20
CA LEU A 12 -4.24 18.31 13.41
C LEU A 12 -3.98 17.88 14.88
N PRO A 13 -4.22 18.68 15.93
CA PRO A 13 -3.92 18.24 17.31
C PRO A 13 -4.97 17.34 17.96
N LEU A 14 -6.20 17.35 17.49
CA LEU A 14 -7.33 16.59 18.09
C LEU A 14 -7.33 15.11 17.69
N CYS A 15 -6.60 14.75 16.66
CA CYS A 15 -6.73 13.46 15.99
C CYS A 15 -5.92 12.30 16.62
N HIS A 16 -4.83 12.57 17.34
CA HIS A 16 -4.07 11.50 18.00
C HIS A 16 -4.81 10.88 19.22
N LYS A 17 -5.74 11.62 19.84
CA LYS A 17 -6.52 11.14 21.00
C LYS A 17 -7.84 10.47 20.62
N THR A 18 -8.44 10.77 19.47
CA THR A 18 -9.83 10.41 19.18
C THR A 18 -10.00 9.02 18.56
N ILE A 19 -9.00 8.48 17.86
CA ILE A 19 -9.10 7.16 17.20
C ILE A 19 -8.66 6.02 18.14
N ASN A 20 -8.00 6.33 19.23
CA ASN A 20 -7.62 5.37 20.28
C ASN A 20 -8.68 5.15 21.36
N SER A 21 -9.92 5.62 21.19
CA SER A 21 -10.96 5.26 22.12
C SER A 21 -11.32 3.78 21.89
N LYS A 22 -11.20 2.97 22.96
CA LYS A 22 -11.61 1.55 22.97
C LYS A 22 -13.03 1.36 22.40
N GLU A 23 -13.89 2.35 22.56
CA GLU A 23 -15.29 2.36 22.11
C GLU A 23 -15.46 2.29 20.59
N MET A 24 -14.57 2.95 19.81
CA MET A 24 -14.63 2.90 18.34
C MET A 24 -13.85 1.74 17.75
N LEU A 25 -12.72 1.38 18.36
CA LEU A 25 -11.82 0.37 17.84
C LEU A 25 -12.37 -1.06 18.00
N LEU A 26 -13.05 -1.39 19.10
CA LEU A 26 -13.54 -2.75 19.34
C LEU A 26 -14.63 -3.20 18.34
N PRO A 27 -15.66 -2.39 18.00
CA PRO A 27 -16.63 -2.72 16.96
C PRO A 27 -15.99 -2.88 15.58
N GLU A 28 -15.03 -2.02 15.25
CA GLU A 28 -14.28 -2.06 14.00
C GLU A 28 -13.49 -3.37 13.86
N LEU A 29 -12.72 -3.75 14.86
CA LEU A 29 -11.97 -5.00 14.86
C LEU A 29 -12.90 -6.22 14.79
N LYS A 30 -14.08 -6.15 15.41
CA LYS A 30 -15.10 -7.19 15.28
C LYS A 30 -15.58 -7.30 13.82
N GLN A 31 -15.93 -6.18 13.20
CA GLN A 31 -16.37 -6.15 11.79
C GLN A 31 -15.32 -6.76 10.85
N ARG A 32 -14.04 -6.43 11.02
CA ARG A 32 -12.93 -6.99 10.24
C ARG A 32 -12.79 -8.50 10.43
N ARG A 33 -12.85 -8.98 11.68
CA ARG A 33 -12.84 -10.42 11.96
C ARG A 33 -14.06 -11.13 11.38
N ASP A 34 -15.23 -10.50 11.39
CA ASP A 34 -16.44 -11.08 10.82
C ASP A 34 -16.37 -11.20 9.28
N LYS A 35 -15.71 -10.27 8.58
CA LYS A 35 -15.37 -10.43 7.15
C LYS A 35 -14.53 -11.68 6.91
N ILE A 36 -13.47 -11.88 7.70
CA ILE A 36 -12.63 -13.09 7.61
C ILE A 36 -13.48 -14.34 7.86
N ARG A 37 -14.30 -14.36 8.90
CA ARG A 37 -15.20 -15.48 9.22
C ARG A 37 -16.15 -15.82 8.08
N THR A 38 -16.69 -14.82 7.39
CA THR A 38 -17.57 -15.03 6.23
C THR A 38 -16.82 -15.80 5.13
N LEU A 39 -15.59 -15.42 4.84
CA LEU A 39 -14.75 -16.12 3.84
C LEU A 39 -14.32 -17.52 4.32
N MET A 40 -14.02 -17.68 5.61
CA MET A 40 -13.73 -18.99 6.22
C MET A 40 -14.91 -19.94 6.07
N ALA A 41 -16.13 -19.47 6.37
CA ALA A 41 -17.34 -20.28 6.26
C ALA A 41 -17.58 -20.80 4.82
N GLN A 42 -17.31 -19.95 3.81
CA GLN A 42 -17.42 -20.35 2.39
C GLN A 42 -16.46 -21.48 2.00
N GLN A 43 -15.34 -21.64 2.73
CA GLN A 43 -14.33 -22.67 2.48
C GLN A 43 -14.36 -23.79 3.53
N SER A 44 -15.40 -23.84 4.37
CA SER A 44 -15.55 -24.81 5.47
C SER A 44 -14.33 -24.85 6.41
N ILE A 45 -13.79 -23.68 6.76
CA ILE A 45 -12.67 -23.50 7.68
C ILE A 45 -13.22 -23.17 9.06
N ASP A 46 -12.81 -23.92 10.09
CA ASP A 46 -13.32 -23.77 11.46
C ASP A 46 -12.57 -22.71 12.26
N ALA A 47 -11.29 -22.54 11.97
CA ALA A 47 -10.47 -21.55 12.66
C ALA A 47 -9.32 -21.02 11.79
N ALA A 48 -8.81 -19.85 12.16
CA ALA A 48 -7.58 -19.27 11.64
C ALA A 48 -6.56 -19.05 12.76
N LEU A 49 -5.29 -19.27 12.46
CA LEU A 49 -4.18 -18.86 13.33
C LEU A 49 -3.39 -17.76 12.60
N ILE A 50 -3.49 -16.53 13.11
CA ILE A 50 -2.93 -15.32 12.48
C ILE A 50 -1.68 -14.91 13.25
N THR A 51 -0.58 -14.67 12.51
CA THR A 51 0.75 -14.39 13.07
C THR A 51 1.42 -13.19 12.45
N CYS A 52 1.10 -12.89 11.18
CA CYS A 52 1.71 -11.79 10.45
C CYS A 52 1.36 -10.43 11.04
N ASN A 53 2.37 -9.57 11.16
CA ASN A 53 2.21 -8.24 11.76
C ASN A 53 1.08 -7.44 11.13
N VAL A 54 0.98 -7.44 9.80
CA VAL A 54 -0.05 -6.68 9.06
C VAL A 54 -1.44 -7.22 9.38
N ASN A 55 -1.60 -8.53 9.45
CA ASN A 55 -2.88 -9.17 9.74
C ASN A 55 -3.25 -9.09 11.22
N LEU A 56 -2.26 -9.04 12.14
CA LEU A 56 -2.48 -8.69 13.55
C LEU A 56 -2.94 -7.24 13.71
N ILE A 57 -2.38 -6.29 12.94
CA ILE A 57 -2.89 -4.91 12.91
C ILE A 57 -4.35 -4.89 12.44
N TYR A 58 -4.67 -5.61 11.37
CA TYR A 58 -6.03 -5.67 10.83
C TYR A 58 -7.05 -6.26 11.81
N THR A 59 -6.68 -7.36 12.47
CA THR A 59 -7.60 -8.16 13.28
C THR A 59 -7.63 -7.81 14.77
N TYR A 60 -6.53 -7.22 15.28
CA TYR A 60 -6.35 -6.92 16.70
C TYR A 60 -5.98 -5.43 16.96
N GLY A 61 -5.58 -4.68 15.95
CA GLY A 61 -5.26 -3.26 16.07
C GLY A 61 -3.83 -2.94 16.48
N ARG A 62 -2.96 -3.95 16.70
CA ARG A 62 -1.55 -3.74 17.04
C ARG A 62 -0.69 -4.94 16.69
N VAL A 63 0.62 -4.70 16.61
CA VAL A 63 1.62 -5.75 16.45
C VAL A 63 1.96 -6.37 17.82
N VAL A 64 1.99 -7.69 17.86
CA VAL A 64 2.50 -8.49 18.97
C VAL A 64 3.32 -9.66 18.45
N SER A 65 4.28 -10.14 19.22
CA SER A 65 4.86 -11.46 18.97
C SER A 65 3.94 -12.50 19.63
N GLY A 66 3.19 -13.25 18.83
CA GLY A 66 2.18 -14.17 19.34
C GLY A 66 1.28 -14.70 18.22
N TYR A 67 0.11 -15.17 18.61
CA TYR A 67 -0.86 -15.83 17.73
C TYR A 67 -2.26 -15.33 18.03
N LEU A 68 -2.98 -14.86 17.04
CA LEU A 68 -4.42 -14.65 17.15
C LEU A 68 -5.13 -15.90 16.63
N TYR A 69 -5.77 -16.64 17.50
CA TYR A 69 -6.66 -17.73 17.15
C TYR A 69 -8.07 -17.17 16.92
N LEU A 70 -8.57 -17.30 15.72
CA LEU A 70 -9.87 -16.79 15.28
C LEU A 70 -10.79 -17.97 14.97
N PRO A 71 -11.58 -18.47 15.92
CA PRO A 71 -12.58 -19.49 15.66
C PRO A 71 -13.77 -18.92 14.87
N LEU A 72 -14.45 -19.76 14.08
CA LEU A 72 -15.57 -19.35 13.24
C LEU A 72 -16.75 -18.82 14.08
N HIS A 73 -17.05 -19.45 15.22
CA HIS A 73 -18.28 -19.19 15.99
C HIS A 73 -18.03 -18.73 17.44
N ALA A 74 -16.79 -18.43 17.85
CA ALA A 74 -16.48 -17.99 19.20
C ALA A 74 -15.62 -16.72 19.21
N PRO A 75 -15.45 -16.05 20.36
CA PRO A 75 -14.52 -14.92 20.49
C PRO A 75 -13.10 -15.29 20.11
N ALA A 76 -12.41 -14.36 19.42
CA ALA A 76 -11.00 -14.52 19.08
C ALA A 76 -10.16 -14.54 20.37
N GLN A 77 -9.12 -15.40 20.42
CA GLN A 77 -8.19 -15.52 21.52
C GLN A 77 -6.81 -15.05 21.06
N LEU A 78 -6.17 -14.18 21.82
CA LEU A 78 -4.82 -13.70 21.54
C LEU A 78 -3.82 -14.35 22.49
N PHE A 79 -2.90 -15.12 21.97
CA PHE A 79 -1.80 -15.75 22.71
C PHE A 79 -0.53 -14.93 22.50
N VAL A 80 -0.09 -14.21 23.55
CA VAL A 80 1.00 -13.22 23.49
C VAL A 80 2.28 -13.75 24.08
N LYS A 81 3.34 -13.70 23.30
CA LYS A 81 4.70 -13.98 23.74
C LYS A 81 5.41 -12.70 24.18
N ARG A 82 5.23 -11.61 23.43
CA ARG A 82 5.79 -10.27 23.71
C ARG A 82 4.93 -9.17 23.07
N PRO A 83 4.78 -7.99 23.72
CA PRO A 83 5.20 -7.68 25.08
C PRO A 83 4.33 -8.41 26.11
N ASN A 84 4.85 -8.63 27.32
CA ASN A 84 4.18 -9.42 28.36
C ASN A 84 3.24 -8.61 29.28
N ASN A 85 3.04 -7.33 28.97
CA ASN A 85 2.20 -6.40 29.74
C ASN A 85 0.87 -6.10 29.06
N ILE A 86 0.42 -6.97 28.16
CA ILE A 86 -0.90 -6.86 27.52
C ILE A 86 -1.86 -7.78 28.27
N GLU A 87 -2.94 -7.18 28.79
CA GLU A 87 -3.96 -7.88 29.55
C GLU A 87 -5.35 -7.64 28.96
N GLY A 88 -6.24 -8.59 29.12
CA GLY A 88 -7.64 -8.53 28.67
C GLY A 88 -8.33 -9.89 28.76
N GLU A 89 -9.64 -9.91 28.62
CA GLU A 89 -10.49 -11.11 28.80
C GLU A 89 -10.09 -12.27 27.89
N HIS A 90 -9.64 -11.98 26.65
CA HIS A 90 -9.27 -12.99 25.65
C HIS A 90 -7.77 -12.94 25.31
N ILE A 91 -6.93 -12.57 26.29
CA ILE A 91 -5.49 -12.44 26.12
C ILE A 91 -4.78 -13.38 27.08
N HIS A 92 -3.94 -14.24 26.51
CA HIS A 92 -3.26 -15.31 27.24
C HIS A 92 -1.76 -15.23 27.00
N ALA A 93 -0.96 -15.48 28.03
CA ALA A 93 0.48 -15.58 27.90
C ALA A 93 0.86 -16.92 27.23
N ILE A 94 1.82 -16.90 26.31
CA ILE A 94 2.36 -18.08 25.66
C ILE A 94 3.89 -18.00 25.55
N ARG A 95 4.58 -19.12 25.67
CA ARG A 95 6.04 -19.20 25.51
C ARG A 95 6.45 -19.83 24.17
N LYS A 96 5.71 -20.84 23.74
CA LYS A 96 5.99 -21.64 22.53
C LYS A 96 4.70 -22.14 21.89
N PRO A 97 4.65 -22.34 20.57
CA PRO A 97 3.42 -22.70 19.86
C PRO A 97 2.86 -24.07 20.27
N GLU A 98 3.68 -24.99 20.78
CA GLU A 98 3.23 -26.30 21.25
C GLU A 98 2.25 -26.23 22.44
N GLN A 99 2.10 -25.06 23.07
CA GLN A 99 1.09 -24.83 24.12
C GLN A 99 -0.28 -24.44 23.56
N LEU A 100 -0.38 -24.12 22.23
CA LEU A 100 -1.63 -23.64 21.65
C LEU A 100 -2.81 -24.61 21.87
N PRO A 101 -2.71 -25.92 21.62
CA PRO A 101 -3.85 -26.82 21.82
C PRO A 101 -4.37 -26.85 23.26
N GLU A 102 -3.46 -26.88 24.24
CA GLU A 102 -3.81 -26.85 25.66
C GLU A 102 -4.51 -25.55 26.04
N LEU A 103 -3.91 -24.40 25.66
CA LEU A 103 -4.46 -23.07 25.95
C LEU A 103 -5.81 -22.82 25.24
N ILE A 104 -6.00 -23.35 24.03
CA ILE A 104 -7.29 -23.27 23.32
C ILE A 104 -8.35 -24.08 24.08
N ALA A 105 -7.99 -25.29 24.58
CA ALA A 105 -8.89 -26.10 25.37
C ALA A 105 -9.22 -25.44 26.72
N GLU A 106 -8.25 -24.81 27.39
CA GLU A 106 -8.46 -24.02 28.63
C GLU A 106 -9.43 -22.84 28.42
N CYS A 107 -9.49 -22.27 27.18
CA CYS A 107 -10.48 -21.27 26.82
C CYS A 107 -11.89 -21.86 26.59
N GLY A 108 -12.07 -23.20 26.77
CA GLY A 108 -13.33 -23.88 26.51
C GLY A 108 -13.68 -24.03 25.02
N LEU A 109 -12.70 -23.93 24.15
CA LEU A 109 -12.89 -24.02 22.70
C LEU A 109 -12.55 -25.43 22.19
N PRO A 110 -13.34 -25.99 21.25
CA PRO A 110 -13.00 -27.27 20.61
C PRO A 110 -11.78 -27.10 19.70
N MET A 111 -11.05 -28.20 19.50
CA MET A 111 -10.04 -28.26 18.46
C MET A 111 -10.71 -28.16 17.08
N PRO A 112 -10.14 -27.39 16.15
CA PRO A 112 -10.71 -27.24 14.81
C PRO A 112 -10.51 -28.56 14.02
N THR A 113 -11.47 -28.89 13.16
CA THR A 113 -11.26 -29.95 12.15
C THR A 113 -10.48 -29.44 10.96
N LYS A 114 -10.64 -28.13 10.64
CA LYS A 114 -9.89 -27.46 9.60
C LYS A 114 -9.38 -26.09 10.06
N LEU A 115 -8.05 -25.94 10.05
CA LEU A 115 -7.34 -24.74 10.49
C LEU A 115 -6.59 -24.08 9.34
N MET A 116 -6.80 -22.80 9.10
CA MET A 116 -5.99 -22.06 8.14
C MET A 116 -4.81 -21.36 8.81
N LEU A 117 -3.65 -21.41 8.13
CA LEU A 117 -2.42 -20.67 8.43
C LEU A 117 -2.08 -19.71 7.29
N GLU A 118 -1.26 -18.71 7.57
CA GLU A 118 -0.75 -17.71 6.62
C GLU A 118 0.45 -18.29 5.84
N GLY A 119 0.16 -19.21 4.89
CA GLY A 119 1.19 -20.05 4.24
C GLY A 119 2.21 -19.29 3.41
N ASP A 120 1.85 -18.15 2.83
CA ASP A 120 2.77 -17.34 2.00
C ASP A 120 3.72 -16.48 2.85
N GLU A 121 3.39 -16.27 4.14
CA GLU A 121 4.14 -15.41 5.05
C GLU A 121 4.99 -16.17 6.05
N LEU A 122 4.60 -17.40 6.37
CA LEU A 122 5.33 -18.25 7.30
C LEU A 122 6.51 -18.90 6.59
N SER A 123 7.67 -18.94 7.25
CA SER A 123 8.73 -19.82 6.78
C SER A 123 8.24 -21.28 6.78
N PHE A 124 8.75 -22.10 5.87
CA PHE A 124 8.42 -23.53 5.80
C PHE A 124 8.59 -24.23 7.16
N LYS A 125 9.63 -23.83 7.91
CA LYS A 125 9.89 -24.38 9.25
C LYS A 125 8.79 -24.00 10.26
N GLU A 126 8.36 -22.74 10.24
CA GLU A 126 7.31 -22.27 11.15
C GLU A 126 5.95 -22.84 10.78
N TYR A 127 5.61 -22.91 9.49
CA TYR A 127 4.40 -23.56 9.01
C TYR A 127 4.31 -25.01 9.51
N ASN A 128 5.34 -25.82 9.27
CA ASN A 128 5.35 -27.22 9.71
C ASN A 128 5.32 -27.35 11.25
N ARG A 129 5.98 -26.46 11.96
CA ARG A 129 5.96 -26.46 13.42
C ARG A 129 4.56 -26.15 13.97
N LEU A 130 3.86 -25.18 13.37
CA LEU A 130 2.49 -24.85 13.76
C LEU A 130 1.53 -25.98 13.38
N ALA A 131 1.64 -26.53 12.17
CA ALA A 131 0.82 -27.66 11.73
C ALA A 131 1.00 -28.88 12.64
N ALA A 132 2.22 -29.19 13.08
CA ALA A 132 2.51 -30.28 14.01
C ALA A 132 1.88 -30.10 15.40
N CYS A 133 1.47 -28.88 15.78
CA CYS A 133 0.72 -28.67 17.02
C CYS A 133 -0.72 -29.20 16.96
N PHE A 134 -1.25 -29.46 15.75
CA PHE A 134 -2.63 -29.87 15.50
C PHE A 134 -2.68 -31.17 14.68
N PRO A 135 -2.25 -32.33 15.24
CA PRO A 135 -2.04 -33.57 14.48
C PRO A 135 -3.32 -34.15 13.87
N ASP A 136 -4.48 -33.90 14.50
CA ASP A 136 -5.78 -34.43 14.07
C ASP A 136 -6.60 -33.39 13.28
N THR A 137 -5.96 -32.29 12.84
CA THR A 137 -6.60 -31.15 12.13
C THR A 137 -6.11 -31.11 10.69
N GLU A 138 -7.01 -30.89 9.74
CA GLU A 138 -6.64 -30.50 8.38
C GLU A 138 -6.06 -29.07 8.39
N VAL A 139 -4.75 -28.91 8.20
CA VAL A 139 -4.10 -27.62 8.15
C VAL A 139 -3.96 -27.17 6.70
N VAL A 140 -4.52 -25.98 6.39
CA VAL A 140 -4.50 -25.38 5.04
C VAL A 140 -3.72 -24.07 5.04
N SER A 141 -3.07 -23.76 3.89
CA SER A 141 -2.16 -22.61 3.76
C SER A 141 -2.81 -21.33 3.19
N CYS A 142 -4.13 -21.31 3.02
CA CYS A 142 -4.84 -20.24 2.31
C CYS A 142 -5.06 -18.95 3.12
N GLY A 143 -4.58 -18.88 4.35
CA GLY A 143 -4.87 -17.77 5.27
C GLY A 143 -4.44 -16.40 4.74
N THR A 144 -3.26 -16.31 4.13
CA THR A 144 -2.76 -15.07 3.55
C THR A 144 -3.70 -14.54 2.47
N ALA A 145 -4.03 -15.38 1.48
CA ALA A 145 -4.90 -14.99 0.36
C ALA A 145 -6.30 -14.59 0.85
N LEU A 146 -6.88 -15.36 1.79
CA LEU A 146 -8.20 -15.09 2.35
C LEU A 146 -8.24 -13.77 3.14
N ILE A 147 -7.22 -13.50 3.96
CA ILE A 147 -7.17 -12.26 4.74
C ILE A 147 -6.91 -11.06 3.82
N ARG A 148 -6.07 -11.19 2.79
CA ARG A 148 -5.87 -10.14 1.77
C ARG A 148 -7.17 -9.83 1.02
N GLN A 149 -7.98 -10.84 0.72
CA GLN A 149 -9.32 -10.65 0.16
C GLN A 149 -10.23 -9.88 1.12
N ALA A 150 -10.24 -10.21 2.42
CA ALA A 150 -11.02 -9.47 3.43
C ALA A 150 -10.57 -8.00 3.56
N ARG A 151 -9.27 -7.71 3.37
CA ARG A 151 -8.66 -6.38 3.45
C ARG A 151 -8.88 -5.54 2.19
N SER A 152 -9.19 -6.16 1.05
CA SER A 152 -9.35 -5.43 -0.22
C SER A 152 -10.48 -4.40 -0.17
N VAL A 153 -11.59 -4.71 0.50
CA VAL A 153 -12.71 -3.81 0.74
C VAL A 153 -12.57 -3.17 2.12
N LYS A 154 -12.32 -1.89 2.18
CA LYS A 154 -12.07 -1.13 3.41
C LYS A 154 -13.38 -0.76 4.12
N THR A 155 -13.31 -0.61 5.44
CA THR A 155 -14.38 -0.03 6.24
C THR A 155 -14.34 1.50 6.16
N GLU A 156 -15.40 2.17 6.62
CA GLU A 156 -15.43 3.64 6.69
C GLU A 156 -14.32 4.21 7.60
N LEU A 157 -13.99 3.50 8.69
CA LEU A 157 -12.87 3.91 9.56
C LEU A 157 -11.53 3.82 8.82
N GLU A 158 -11.31 2.76 8.07
CA GLU A 158 -10.10 2.58 7.25
C GLU A 158 -10.00 3.70 6.20
N ILE A 159 -11.10 3.98 5.48
CA ILE A 159 -11.16 5.07 4.48
C ILE A 159 -10.88 6.43 5.15
N GLY A 160 -11.40 6.66 6.34
CA GLY A 160 -11.08 7.86 7.13
C GLY A 160 -9.60 7.98 7.46
N LEU A 161 -8.90 6.87 7.73
CA LEU A 161 -7.46 6.86 7.96
C LEU A 161 -6.67 7.14 6.67
N PHE A 162 -7.12 6.62 5.52
CA PHE A 162 -6.55 6.95 4.21
C PHE A 162 -6.65 8.44 3.90
N ARG A 163 -7.82 9.05 4.08
CA ARG A 163 -8.00 10.50 3.87
C ARG A 163 -7.02 11.32 4.71
N ARG A 164 -6.81 10.93 5.96
CA ARG A 164 -5.84 11.60 6.84
C ARG A 164 -4.39 11.37 6.39
N SER A 165 -4.04 10.14 5.98
CA SER A 165 -2.72 9.84 5.41
C SER A 165 -2.47 10.66 4.15
N ALA A 166 -3.45 10.79 3.26
CA ALA A 166 -3.36 11.56 2.04
C ALA A 166 -3.15 13.07 2.29
N ILE A 167 -3.82 13.64 3.31
CA ILE A 167 -3.63 15.05 3.70
C ILE A 167 -2.19 15.27 4.20
N ALA A 168 -1.68 14.42 5.09
CA ALA A 168 -0.32 14.55 5.61
C ALA A 168 0.73 14.33 4.51
N HIS A 169 0.47 13.40 3.59
CA HIS A 169 1.31 13.14 2.44
C HIS A 169 1.39 14.35 1.50
N ALA A 170 0.24 14.93 1.15
CA ALA A 170 0.16 16.12 0.33
C ALA A 170 0.86 17.33 0.99
N ALA A 171 0.76 17.48 2.32
CA ALA A 171 1.45 18.53 3.06
C ALA A 171 2.99 18.39 2.98
N ALA A 172 3.51 17.15 3.04
CA ALA A 172 4.94 16.89 2.83
C ALA A 172 5.37 17.23 1.39
N TYR A 173 4.60 16.78 0.39
CA TYR A 173 4.90 17.01 -1.02
C TYR A 173 4.85 18.51 -1.40
N GLY A 174 3.95 19.27 -0.81
CA GLY A 174 3.88 20.71 -1.00
C GLY A 174 5.14 21.47 -0.55
N GLN A 175 5.96 20.86 0.31
CA GLN A 175 7.21 21.46 0.81
C GLN A 175 8.44 21.09 -0.03
N ILE A 176 8.33 20.13 -0.95
CA ILE A 176 9.46 19.60 -1.73
C ILE A 176 10.25 20.71 -2.45
N PRO A 177 9.62 21.70 -3.13
CA PRO A 177 10.40 22.76 -3.77
C PRO A 177 11.29 23.55 -2.82
N SER A 178 10.91 23.67 -1.56
CA SER A 178 11.64 24.47 -0.55
C SER A 178 12.96 23.84 -0.10
N VAL A 179 13.15 22.54 -0.34
CA VAL A 179 14.34 21.80 0.09
C VAL A 179 15.32 21.49 -1.05
N TYR A 180 14.92 21.75 -2.30
CA TYR A 180 15.84 21.63 -3.42
C TYR A 180 16.92 22.73 -3.37
N ARG A 181 18.12 22.39 -3.76
CA ARG A 181 19.25 23.32 -3.97
C ARG A 181 20.02 22.90 -5.20
N THR A 182 20.34 23.86 -6.05
CA THR A 182 21.17 23.65 -7.25
C THR A 182 22.45 22.89 -6.91
N GLY A 183 22.76 21.87 -7.69
CA GLY A 183 23.93 21.01 -7.50
C GLY A 183 23.72 19.81 -6.57
N MET A 184 22.51 19.61 -6.02
CA MET A 184 22.21 18.38 -5.29
C MET A 184 22.27 17.16 -6.21
N THR A 185 22.62 16.02 -5.64
CA THR A 185 22.37 14.72 -6.25
C THR A 185 20.93 14.29 -6.00
N ASP A 186 20.44 13.36 -6.80
CA ASP A 186 19.13 12.72 -6.62
C ASP A 186 18.99 12.11 -5.21
N ARG A 187 20.07 11.47 -4.68
CA ARG A 187 20.09 10.94 -3.32
C ARG A 187 19.98 12.04 -2.25
N GLN A 188 20.71 13.16 -2.38
CA GLN A 188 20.64 14.25 -1.42
C GLN A 188 19.23 14.82 -1.37
N PHE A 189 18.60 14.96 -2.54
CA PHE A 189 17.24 15.45 -2.64
C PHE A 189 16.22 14.46 -2.05
N SER A 190 16.40 13.15 -2.32
CA SER A 190 15.58 12.08 -1.71
C SER A 190 15.61 12.13 -0.18
N ILE A 191 16.81 12.28 0.42
CA ILE A 191 16.96 12.37 1.88
C ILE A 191 16.21 13.57 2.47
N GLU A 192 16.24 14.73 1.79
CA GLU A 192 15.50 15.91 2.26
C GLU A 192 13.98 15.69 2.17
N ILE A 193 13.50 15.02 1.13
CA ILE A 193 12.07 14.67 0.99
C ILE A 193 11.65 13.66 2.05
N GLU A 194 12.44 12.60 2.28
CA GLU A 194 12.23 11.65 3.37
C GLU A 194 12.16 12.33 4.73
N ARG A 195 13.03 13.33 4.95
CA ARG A 195 12.99 14.18 6.16
C ARG A 195 11.67 14.93 6.29
N LEU A 196 11.19 15.57 5.22
CA LEU A 196 9.87 16.22 5.22
C LEU A 196 8.74 15.24 5.55
N MET A 197 8.72 14.08 4.91
CA MET A 197 7.74 13.03 5.17
C MET A 197 7.75 12.64 6.66
N ARG A 198 8.94 12.43 7.24
CA ARG A 198 9.09 12.09 8.66
C ARG A 198 8.64 13.19 9.60
N LEU A 199 8.89 14.47 9.25
CA LEU A 199 8.43 15.62 10.04
C LEU A 199 6.90 15.76 10.04
N GLU A 200 6.25 15.42 8.94
CA GLU A 200 4.78 15.36 8.84
C GLU A 200 4.17 14.12 9.55
N GLY A 201 5.01 13.26 10.16
CA GLY A 201 4.56 12.14 10.97
C GLY A 201 4.53 10.79 10.25
N CYS A 202 5.12 10.68 9.07
CA CYS A 202 5.26 9.40 8.38
C CYS A 202 6.05 8.41 9.26
N LEU A 203 5.56 7.18 9.41
CA LEU A 203 6.20 6.14 10.20
C LEU A 203 7.52 5.64 9.59
N GLY A 204 7.78 5.91 8.31
CA GLY A 204 8.97 5.52 7.58
C GLY A 204 9.08 4.00 7.32
N ILE A 205 7.98 3.28 7.49
CA ILE A 205 7.90 1.86 7.17
C ILE A 205 7.10 1.71 5.88
N PHE A 206 7.72 1.07 4.89
CA PHE A 206 7.09 0.67 3.65
C PHE A 206 6.71 -0.81 3.78
N ARG A 207 5.45 -1.10 4.09
CA ARG A 207 4.99 -2.49 4.17
C ARG A 207 4.61 -2.98 2.80
N VAL A 208 5.14 -4.14 2.46
CA VAL A 208 4.99 -4.79 1.16
C VAL A 208 4.61 -6.25 1.39
N PHE A 209 3.67 -6.76 0.62
CA PHE A 209 3.46 -8.19 0.49
C PHE A 209 4.48 -8.80 -0.47
N GLY A 210 5.05 -9.93 -0.07
CA GLY A 210 6.07 -10.63 -0.84
C GLY A 210 7.48 -10.41 -0.29
N GLN A 211 8.38 -11.33 -0.63
CA GLN A 211 9.73 -11.39 -0.05
C GLN A 211 10.81 -10.71 -0.90
N SER A 212 10.46 -10.24 -2.10
CA SER A 212 11.42 -9.76 -3.09
C SER A 212 11.45 -8.24 -3.23
N MET A 213 10.81 -7.49 -2.34
CA MET A 213 10.82 -6.04 -2.37
C MET A 213 11.46 -5.48 -1.09
N GLU A 214 12.61 -4.84 -1.28
CA GLU A 214 13.34 -4.15 -0.21
C GLU A 214 13.39 -2.66 -0.53
N ILE A 215 12.58 -1.85 0.16
CA ILE A 215 12.51 -0.42 -0.07
C ILE A 215 12.21 0.30 1.25
N PHE A 216 12.76 1.52 1.41
CA PHE A 216 12.57 2.28 2.64
C PHE A 216 11.25 3.06 2.63
N MET A 217 11.12 4.09 1.82
CA MET A 217 9.91 4.94 1.75
C MET A 217 9.36 5.08 0.33
N GLY A 218 10.09 4.63 -0.66
CA GLY A 218 9.80 4.81 -2.07
C GLY A 218 11.04 5.24 -2.83
N SER A 219 10.87 5.77 -4.01
CA SER A 219 11.96 6.15 -4.89
C SER A 219 11.92 7.62 -5.30
N LEU A 220 13.11 8.14 -5.61
CA LEU A 220 13.29 9.36 -6.40
C LEU A 220 14.09 8.97 -7.64
N LEU A 221 13.54 9.26 -8.81
CA LEU A 221 14.11 8.92 -10.10
C LEU A 221 14.32 10.16 -10.93
N ALA A 222 15.56 10.40 -11.36
CA ALA A 222 15.92 11.57 -12.17
C ALA A 222 16.57 11.15 -13.49
N GLY A 223 16.23 11.83 -14.59
CA GLY A 223 16.83 11.59 -15.89
C GLY A 223 16.76 10.12 -16.32
N ASP A 224 17.80 9.64 -16.97
CA ASP A 224 17.88 8.28 -17.52
C ASP A 224 17.92 7.17 -16.45
N ASN A 225 18.17 7.51 -15.16
CA ASN A 225 18.09 6.52 -14.08
C ASN A 225 16.70 5.85 -14.00
N ALA A 226 15.65 6.54 -14.40
CA ALA A 226 14.29 5.99 -14.45
C ALA A 226 14.11 4.85 -15.48
N ALA A 227 14.99 4.75 -16.47
CA ALA A 227 14.98 3.69 -17.48
C ALA A 227 15.73 2.43 -17.04
N ALA A 228 16.49 2.49 -15.93
CA ALA A 228 17.25 1.37 -15.42
C ALA A 228 16.31 0.26 -14.92
N PRO A 229 16.55 -1.01 -15.32
CA PRO A 229 15.76 -2.15 -14.84
C PRO A 229 16.07 -2.42 -13.36
N SER A 230 15.09 -2.96 -12.64
CA SER A 230 15.24 -3.40 -11.26
C SER A 230 14.71 -4.83 -11.11
N PRO A 231 15.26 -5.64 -10.19
CA PRO A 231 14.68 -6.94 -9.84
C PRO A 231 13.39 -6.83 -9.04
N TYR A 232 13.07 -5.65 -8.53
CA TYR A 232 11.86 -5.40 -7.75
C TYR A 232 10.65 -5.12 -8.65
N ASP A 233 9.46 -5.44 -8.16
CA ASP A 233 8.19 -5.21 -8.87
C ASP A 233 7.70 -3.76 -8.64
N PHE A 234 8.49 -2.80 -9.09
CA PHE A 234 8.15 -1.37 -9.07
C PHE A 234 7.54 -0.93 -10.39
N ALA A 235 6.77 0.15 -10.36
CA ALA A 235 6.33 0.82 -11.59
C ALA A 235 7.52 1.31 -12.42
N LEU A 236 8.51 1.93 -11.75
CA LEU A 236 9.81 2.29 -12.33
C LEU A 236 10.91 1.91 -11.33
N GLY A 237 12.00 1.31 -11.81
CA GLY A 237 13.02 0.73 -10.95
C GLY A 237 14.07 1.73 -10.42
N GLY A 238 14.94 2.17 -11.29
CA GLY A 238 16.18 2.87 -10.92
C GLY A 238 17.34 1.94 -10.62
N GLU A 239 18.53 2.44 -10.76
CA GLU A 239 19.79 1.68 -10.61
C GLU A 239 20.16 1.46 -9.12
N GLY A 240 19.76 2.43 -8.26
CA GLY A 240 20.20 2.44 -6.87
C GLY A 240 21.68 2.83 -6.72
N LEU A 241 22.14 2.88 -5.48
CA LEU A 241 23.51 3.26 -5.15
C LEU A 241 24.47 2.07 -5.13
N ASP A 242 23.95 0.89 -4.92
CA ASP A 242 24.74 -0.33 -4.74
C ASP A 242 23.97 -1.54 -5.26
N PRO A 243 24.64 -2.51 -5.90
CA PRO A 243 23.98 -3.72 -6.41
C PRO A 243 23.24 -4.55 -5.35
N SER A 244 23.49 -4.32 -4.06
CA SER A 244 22.74 -4.99 -2.97
C SER A 244 21.35 -4.40 -2.76
N LEU A 245 21.09 -3.18 -3.24
CA LEU A 245 19.77 -2.51 -3.23
C LEU A 245 19.58 -1.76 -4.57
N PRO A 246 19.29 -2.48 -5.67
CA PRO A 246 19.22 -1.91 -7.01
C PRO A 246 17.84 -1.27 -7.28
N GLY A 247 17.59 -0.11 -6.69
CA GLY A 247 16.35 0.64 -6.84
C GLY A 247 16.47 2.10 -6.38
N GLY A 248 15.73 2.99 -7.02
CA GLY A 248 15.69 4.40 -6.67
C GLY A 248 16.91 5.21 -7.12
N ALA A 249 17.23 6.25 -6.34
CA ALA A 249 18.32 7.18 -6.62
C ALA A 249 19.71 6.50 -6.72
N ASN A 250 20.53 6.93 -7.68
CA ASN A 250 21.84 6.34 -7.96
C ASN A 250 23.04 7.28 -7.60
N GLY A 251 22.78 8.43 -6.99
CA GLY A 251 23.80 9.40 -6.61
C GLY A 251 24.18 10.39 -7.71
N THR A 252 23.50 10.37 -8.86
CA THR A 252 23.78 11.29 -9.98
C THR A 252 23.35 12.72 -9.61
N ALA A 253 24.17 13.72 -10.00
CA ALA A 253 23.84 15.11 -9.84
C ALA A 253 22.64 15.50 -10.73
N LEU A 254 21.67 16.20 -10.17
CA LEU A 254 20.51 16.72 -10.88
C LEU A 254 20.94 17.80 -11.89
N GLN A 255 20.53 17.66 -13.15
CA GLN A 255 20.98 18.51 -14.26
C GLN A 255 19.81 19.27 -14.90
N PRO A 256 20.04 20.51 -15.40
CA PRO A 256 19.04 21.23 -16.17
C PRO A 256 18.50 20.40 -17.36
N GLY A 257 17.21 20.48 -17.57
CA GLY A 257 16.52 19.73 -18.63
C GLY A 257 16.10 18.31 -18.25
N GLN A 258 16.38 17.87 -17.03
CA GLN A 258 15.92 16.58 -16.49
C GLN A 258 14.63 16.71 -15.68
N SER A 259 13.75 15.74 -15.83
CA SER A 259 12.65 15.50 -14.91
C SER A 259 13.09 14.68 -13.71
N VAL A 260 12.45 14.93 -12.58
CA VAL A 260 12.62 14.22 -11.31
C VAL A 260 11.25 13.76 -10.85
N MET A 261 11.02 12.47 -10.80
CA MET A 261 9.83 11.88 -10.22
C MET A 261 10.10 11.51 -8.78
N VAL A 262 9.25 12.01 -7.90
CA VAL A 262 9.20 11.59 -6.49
C VAL A 262 8.01 10.64 -6.37
N ASP A 263 8.31 9.40 -6.04
CA ASP A 263 7.40 8.27 -5.94
C ASP A 263 7.60 7.61 -4.58
N MET A 264 6.94 8.16 -3.58
CA MET A 264 7.11 7.73 -2.19
C MET A 264 5.76 7.41 -1.55
N GLY A 265 5.65 6.22 -0.96
CA GLY A 265 4.48 5.82 -0.19
C GLY A 265 4.45 6.48 1.20
N GLY A 266 3.32 7.06 1.56
CA GLY A 266 3.11 7.72 2.86
C GLY A 266 2.43 6.81 3.88
N ASN A 267 3.13 6.38 4.92
CA ASN A 267 2.56 5.63 6.04
C ASN A 267 2.43 6.52 7.27
N PHE A 268 1.32 7.27 7.38
CA PHE A 268 1.14 8.22 8.48
C PHE A 268 0.32 7.65 9.65
N PHE A 269 -0.71 6.88 9.36
CA PHE A 269 -1.63 6.33 10.37
C PHE A 269 -1.76 4.80 10.29
N GLY A 270 -0.70 4.15 9.81
CA GLY A 270 -0.68 2.70 9.59
C GLY A 270 -1.23 2.26 8.24
N TYR A 271 -1.91 3.16 7.50
CA TYR A 271 -2.39 2.92 6.13
C TYR A 271 -1.49 3.62 5.13
N MET A 272 -1.09 2.87 4.10
CA MET A 272 -0.27 3.39 3.02
C MET A 272 -1.09 4.30 2.12
N CYS A 273 -0.54 5.47 1.80
CA CYS A 273 -1.06 6.36 0.77
C CYS A 273 0.02 6.49 -0.29
N ASP A 274 -0.33 6.33 -1.55
CA ASP A 274 0.63 6.36 -2.65
C ASP A 274 0.39 7.57 -3.55
N MET A 275 1.50 8.20 -3.96
CA MET A 275 1.45 9.40 -4.77
C MET A 275 2.79 9.67 -5.44
N SER A 276 2.81 9.81 -6.76
CA SER A 276 3.97 10.35 -7.48
C SER A 276 3.70 11.75 -7.98
N ARG A 277 4.75 12.59 -7.94
CA ARG A 277 4.76 13.93 -8.54
C ARG A 277 6.04 14.16 -9.31
N VAL A 278 5.94 14.97 -10.37
CA VAL A 278 7.06 15.30 -11.24
C VAL A 278 7.54 16.72 -10.98
N PHE A 279 8.82 16.84 -10.77
CA PHE A 279 9.55 18.08 -10.71
C PHE A 279 10.49 18.17 -11.91
N SER A 280 10.93 19.39 -12.27
CA SER A 280 11.91 19.58 -13.33
C SER A 280 13.06 20.47 -12.87
N ILE A 281 14.26 20.19 -13.35
CA ILE A 281 15.40 21.07 -13.17
C ILE A 281 15.44 22.03 -14.36
N GLY A 282 14.87 23.23 -14.16
CA GLY A 282 14.58 24.13 -15.25
C GLY A 282 13.55 23.58 -16.24
N ARG A 283 13.41 24.25 -17.40
CA ARG A 283 12.42 23.88 -18.42
C ARG A 283 12.78 22.55 -19.11
N LEU A 284 11.79 21.67 -19.24
CA LEU A 284 11.90 20.42 -20.01
C LEU A 284 11.62 20.67 -21.51
N PRO A 285 12.04 19.72 -22.38
CA PRO A 285 11.56 19.69 -23.77
C PRO A 285 10.03 19.56 -23.84
N ASP A 286 9.39 20.19 -24.84
CA ASP A 286 7.94 20.18 -25.01
C ASP A 286 7.34 18.76 -25.09
N LYS A 287 8.09 17.79 -25.61
CA LYS A 287 7.70 16.37 -25.62
C LYS A 287 7.45 15.82 -24.21
N ALA A 288 8.17 16.29 -23.19
CA ALA A 288 7.97 15.84 -21.81
C ALA A 288 6.64 16.32 -21.24
N TYR A 289 6.29 17.57 -21.48
CA TYR A 289 4.98 18.12 -21.09
C TYR A 289 3.84 17.41 -21.83
N ALA A 290 4.02 17.12 -23.13
CA ALA A 290 3.05 16.35 -23.92
C ALA A 290 2.88 14.92 -23.35
N ALA A 291 3.96 14.24 -23.01
CA ALA A 291 3.90 12.90 -22.40
C ALA A 291 3.24 12.92 -21.01
N HIS A 292 3.53 13.92 -20.20
CA HIS A 292 2.86 14.11 -18.91
C HIS A 292 1.35 14.32 -19.10
N GLN A 293 0.96 15.15 -20.05
CA GLN A 293 -0.45 15.38 -20.38
C GLN A 293 -1.17 14.10 -20.82
N VAL A 294 -0.48 13.19 -21.55
CA VAL A 294 -1.04 11.87 -21.88
C VAL A 294 -1.27 11.02 -20.63
N CYS A 295 -0.40 11.09 -19.63
CA CYS A 295 -0.63 10.39 -18.35
C CYS A 295 -1.84 10.97 -17.60
N LEU A 296 -2.05 12.29 -17.62
CA LEU A 296 -3.26 12.91 -17.07
C LEU A 296 -4.52 12.50 -17.86
N GLU A 297 -4.45 12.41 -19.20
CA GLU A 297 -5.55 11.89 -20.03
C GLU A 297 -5.88 10.42 -19.67
N VAL A 298 -4.87 9.59 -19.42
CA VAL A 298 -5.07 8.21 -18.95
C VAL A 298 -5.78 8.21 -17.60
N GLN A 299 -5.31 9.02 -16.65
CA GLN A 299 -5.95 9.11 -15.34
C GLN A 299 -7.42 9.51 -15.47
N ASP A 300 -7.72 10.58 -16.21
CA ASP A 300 -9.08 11.09 -16.38
C ASP A 300 -10.00 10.05 -17.04
N ALA A 301 -9.52 9.36 -18.07
CA ALA A 301 -10.28 8.32 -18.75
C ALA A 301 -10.58 7.11 -17.85
N VAL A 302 -9.60 6.68 -17.05
CA VAL A 302 -9.78 5.60 -16.08
C VAL A 302 -10.77 6.02 -15.00
N VAL A 303 -10.65 7.25 -14.47
CA VAL A 303 -11.59 7.81 -13.48
C VAL A 303 -13.03 7.83 -13.99
N GLN A 304 -13.24 8.22 -15.25
CA GLN A 304 -14.57 8.25 -15.86
C GLN A 304 -15.18 6.84 -16.03
N MET A 305 -14.35 5.83 -16.22
CA MET A 305 -14.80 4.43 -16.40
C MET A 305 -14.96 3.70 -15.06
N ALA A 306 -14.13 4.04 -14.07
CA ALA A 306 -14.05 3.32 -12.80
C ALA A 306 -15.33 3.49 -11.98
N LYS A 307 -16.01 2.39 -11.76
CA LYS A 307 -17.24 2.27 -10.94
C LYS A 307 -17.40 0.84 -10.46
N PRO A 308 -18.26 0.58 -9.47
CA PRO A 308 -18.56 -0.79 -9.05
C PRO A 308 -18.96 -1.70 -10.22
N GLY A 309 -18.40 -2.90 -10.25
CA GLY A 309 -18.65 -3.92 -11.28
C GLY A 309 -17.78 -3.80 -12.54
N ILE A 310 -16.94 -2.76 -12.69
CA ILE A 310 -15.97 -2.70 -13.79
C ILE A 310 -14.83 -3.71 -13.54
N ILE A 311 -14.43 -4.43 -14.58
CA ILE A 311 -13.30 -5.37 -14.51
C ILE A 311 -11.98 -4.59 -14.57
N CYS A 312 -11.04 -4.89 -13.67
CA CYS A 312 -9.74 -4.20 -13.57
C CYS A 312 -8.95 -4.20 -14.89
N GLU A 313 -9.00 -5.30 -15.65
CA GLU A 313 -8.36 -5.40 -16.98
C GLU A 313 -8.91 -4.37 -17.97
N GLU A 314 -10.18 -3.99 -17.89
CA GLU A 314 -10.76 -2.99 -18.80
C GLU A 314 -10.15 -1.61 -18.60
N LEU A 315 -9.87 -1.24 -17.35
CA LEU A 315 -9.19 0.01 -17.01
C LEU A 315 -7.73 0.02 -17.53
N TYR A 316 -7.02 -1.11 -17.39
CA TYR A 316 -5.70 -1.28 -17.95
C TYR A 316 -5.72 -1.13 -19.48
N ASN A 317 -6.64 -1.81 -20.16
CA ASN A 317 -6.74 -1.77 -21.61
C ASN A 317 -7.05 -0.36 -22.12
N LYS A 318 -7.85 0.42 -21.37
CA LYS A 318 -8.12 1.82 -21.71
C LYS A 318 -6.86 2.69 -21.65
N ALA A 319 -6.02 2.49 -20.67
CA ALA A 319 -4.73 3.18 -20.57
C ALA A 319 -3.83 2.85 -21.79
N ILE A 320 -3.72 1.57 -22.13
CA ILE A 320 -2.93 1.12 -23.30
C ILE A 320 -3.45 1.71 -24.61
N GLU A 321 -4.77 1.79 -24.79
CA GLU A 321 -5.39 2.45 -25.97
C GLU A 321 -4.92 3.91 -26.11
N ILE A 322 -4.99 4.67 -25.01
CA ILE A 322 -4.65 6.10 -24.99
C ILE A 322 -3.16 6.32 -25.31
N VAL A 323 -2.27 5.63 -24.59
CA VAL A 323 -0.83 5.83 -24.78
C VAL A 323 -0.34 5.35 -26.16
N THR A 324 -1.00 4.32 -26.73
CA THR A 324 -0.71 3.84 -28.08
C THR A 324 -1.14 4.88 -29.14
N ARG A 325 -2.34 5.41 -29.01
CA ARG A 325 -2.85 6.48 -29.89
C ARG A 325 -1.97 7.73 -29.85
N ALA A 326 -1.45 8.06 -28.64
CA ALA A 326 -0.57 9.22 -28.44
C ALA A 326 0.89 8.97 -28.89
N GLY A 327 1.27 7.74 -29.28
CA GLY A 327 2.62 7.39 -29.74
C GLY A 327 3.65 7.22 -28.63
N PHE A 328 3.22 6.96 -27.38
CA PHE A 328 4.11 6.78 -26.21
C PHE A 328 4.15 5.34 -25.70
N ALA A 329 3.56 4.37 -26.39
CA ALA A 329 3.49 2.98 -25.93
C ALA A 329 4.86 2.37 -25.63
N ASP A 330 5.92 2.74 -26.37
CA ASP A 330 7.28 2.21 -26.18
C ASP A 330 7.93 2.72 -24.88
N TYR A 331 7.46 3.82 -24.34
CA TYR A 331 7.98 4.51 -23.16
C TYR A 331 7.08 4.37 -21.93
N PHE A 332 5.91 3.74 -22.09
CA PHE A 332 4.92 3.62 -21.04
C PHE A 332 5.30 2.54 -20.03
N MET A 333 5.26 2.90 -18.75
CA MET A 333 5.60 2.06 -17.60
C MET A 333 7.03 1.49 -17.66
N GLY A 334 7.97 2.21 -18.28
CA GLY A 334 9.37 1.81 -18.44
C GLY A 334 9.81 1.72 -19.89
N VAL A 335 11.09 1.46 -20.12
CA VAL A 335 11.71 1.38 -21.47
C VAL A 335 12.13 -0.06 -21.76
N SER A 336 13.26 -0.51 -21.17
CA SER A 336 13.80 -1.86 -21.37
C SER A 336 13.06 -2.94 -20.57
N GLN A 337 12.63 -2.60 -19.40
CA GLN A 337 11.76 -3.40 -18.53
C GLN A 337 10.52 -2.56 -18.21
N LYS A 338 9.34 -3.12 -18.48
CA LYS A 338 8.08 -2.42 -18.29
C LYS A 338 7.26 -3.10 -17.19
N ALA A 339 6.73 -2.30 -16.27
CA ALA A 339 5.69 -2.79 -15.37
C ALA A 339 4.44 -3.19 -16.16
N LYS A 340 3.80 -4.26 -15.73
CA LYS A 340 2.61 -4.83 -16.41
C LYS A 340 1.31 -4.46 -15.71
N PHE A 341 1.28 -3.35 -15.01
CA PHE A 341 0.12 -2.80 -14.34
C PHE A 341 0.13 -1.27 -14.47
N ILE A 342 -0.98 -0.63 -14.21
CA ILE A 342 -1.13 0.83 -14.17
C ILE A 342 -1.64 1.32 -12.83
N GLY A 343 -1.81 0.40 -11.88
CA GLY A 343 -2.28 0.69 -10.54
C GLY A 343 -2.48 -0.58 -9.74
N HIS A 344 -2.50 -0.42 -8.44
CA HIS A 344 -2.60 -1.51 -7.48
C HIS A 344 -3.38 -1.08 -6.24
N GLY A 345 -4.00 -2.04 -5.55
CA GLY A 345 -4.63 -1.81 -4.26
C GLY A 345 -3.59 -1.36 -3.24
N ILE A 346 -4.04 -0.50 -2.34
CA ILE A 346 -3.25 -0.03 -1.19
C ILE A 346 -4.02 -0.24 0.11
N GLY A 347 -3.30 -0.39 1.21
CA GLY A 347 -3.90 -0.64 2.51
C GLY A 347 -2.91 -0.52 3.64
N LEU A 348 -2.86 -1.55 4.47
CA LEU A 348 -1.79 -1.73 5.45
C LEU A 348 -0.46 -2.09 4.77
N GLU A 349 -0.53 -2.61 3.55
CA GLU A 349 0.57 -2.84 2.62
C GLU A 349 0.39 -1.99 1.38
N ILE A 350 1.49 -1.69 0.70
CA ILE A 350 1.47 -0.86 -0.51
C ILE A 350 0.86 -1.60 -1.71
N ASN A 351 1.03 -2.91 -1.80
CA ASN A 351 0.62 -3.74 -2.91
C ASN A 351 -0.52 -4.71 -2.53
N GLU A 352 -1.69 -4.16 -2.22
CA GLU A 352 -2.91 -4.94 -1.96
C GLU A 352 -3.72 -5.22 -3.24
N MET A 353 -4.91 -5.79 -3.07
CA MET A 353 -5.91 -5.91 -4.13
C MET A 353 -6.84 -4.68 -4.15
N PRO A 354 -7.35 -4.27 -5.32
CA PRO A 354 -7.25 -4.89 -6.64
C PRO A 354 -5.94 -4.54 -7.38
N VAL A 355 -5.63 -5.22 -8.50
CA VAL A 355 -4.54 -4.84 -9.40
C VAL A 355 -5.10 -4.47 -10.78
N LEU A 356 -4.73 -3.32 -11.33
CA LEU A 356 -5.14 -2.86 -12.64
C LEU A 356 -4.12 -3.34 -13.69
N ALA A 357 -4.28 -4.57 -14.16
CA ALA A 357 -3.31 -5.27 -15.00
C ALA A 357 -3.99 -6.22 -16.01
N PRO A 358 -3.25 -6.71 -17.03
CA PRO A 358 -3.78 -7.70 -17.96
C PRO A 358 -4.24 -8.97 -17.24
N ARG A 359 -5.35 -9.54 -17.68
CA ARG A 359 -5.95 -10.77 -17.16
C ARG A 359 -6.46 -10.69 -15.72
N MET A 360 -6.50 -9.51 -15.11
CA MET A 360 -7.12 -9.29 -13.81
C MET A 360 -8.62 -9.15 -13.96
N ARG A 361 -9.34 -10.23 -13.66
CA ARG A 361 -10.80 -10.34 -13.82
C ARG A 361 -11.59 -9.85 -12.60
N GLN A 362 -10.89 -9.40 -11.56
CA GLN A 362 -11.55 -8.84 -10.39
C GLN A 362 -12.33 -7.59 -10.78
N GLU A 363 -13.55 -7.50 -10.28
CA GLU A 363 -14.39 -6.32 -10.38
C GLU A 363 -14.05 -5.33 -9.26
N LEU A 364 -14.19 -4.03 -9.53
CA LEU A 364 -14.13 -3.02 -8.48
C LEU A 364 -15.38 -3.11 -7.60
N GLU A 365 -15.18 -3.02 -6.29
CA GLU A 365 -16.25 -3.01 -5.29
C GLU A 365 -16.17 -1.72 -4.45
N PRO A 366 -17.31 -1.17 -3.98
CA PRO A 366 -17.32 -0.04 -3.06
C PRO A 366 -16.46 -0.32 -1.83
N GLY A 367 -15.63 0.65 -1.43
CA GLY A 367 -14.66 0.51 -0.34
C GLY A 367 -13.29 -0.02 -0.75
N MET A 368 -13.07 -0.46 -1.99
CA MET A 368 -11.71 -0.72 -2.48
C MET A 368 -10.94 0.58 -2.60
N VAL A 369 -9.65 0.54 -2.22
CA VAL A 369 -8.72 1.68 -2.34
C VAL A 369 -7.54 1.23 -3.17
N PHE A 370 -7.17 2.05 -4.16
CA PHE A 370 -6.08 1.73 -5.09
C PHE A 370 -5.31 2.98 -5.51
N ALA A 371 -4.04 2.81 -5.87
CA ALA A 371 -3.22 3.77 -6.59
C ALA A 371 -3.43 3.62 -8.09
N LEU A 372 -3.44 4.72 -8.83
CA LEU A 372 -3.46 4.78 -10.30
C LEU A 372 -2.28 5.63 -10.74
N GLU A 373 -1.36 5.04 -11.51
CA GLU A 373 -0.01 5.53 -11.68
C GLU A 373 0.56 5.49 -13.11
N PRO A 374 -0.13 6.03 -14.12
CA PRO A 374 0.41 6.06 -15.47
C PRO A 374 1.71 6.88 -15.52
N LYS A 375 2.79 6.25 -15.99
CA LYS A 375 4.15 6.83 -16.06
C LYS A 375 4.76 6.61 -17.44
N ILE A 376 5.50 7.60 -17.97
CA ILE A 376 6.24 7.53 -19.24
C ILE A 376 7.67 7.91 -18.96
N VAL A 377 8.64 7.15 -19.48
CA VAL A 377 10.07 7.42 -19.34
C VAL A 377 10.65 7.87 -20.68
N LEU A 378 11.12 9.10 -20.76
CA LEU A 378 11.69 9.67 -21.97
C LEU A 378 13.22 9.65 -21.93
N PRO A 379 13.90 8.90 -22.82
CA PRO A 379 15.36 8.88 -22.89
C PRO A 379 15.96 10.30 -22.99
N GLY A 380 16.99 10.60 -22.22
CA GLY A 380 17.65 11.90 -22.16
C GLY A 380 16.91 12.97 -21.35
N VAL A 381 15.67 12.70 -20.86
CA VAL A 381 14.87 13.63 -20.06
C VAL A 381 14.55 13.05 -18.69
N GLY A 382 13.99 11.84 -18.67
CA GLY A 382 13.59 11.16 -17.46
C GLY A 382 12.09 10.81 -17.41
N PRO A 383 11.58 10.48 -16.21
CA PRO A 383 10.20 10.05 -16.01
C PRO A 383 9.24 11.24 -15.93
N VAL A 384 8.09 11.10 -16.55
CA VAL A 384 6.92 11.97 -16.37
C VAL A 384 5.69 11.12 -16.13
N GLY A 385 4.68 11.66 -15.50
CA GLY A 385 3.46 10.92 -15.17
C GLY A 385 2.84 11.44 -13.90
N ILE A 386 1.88 10.68 -13.40
CA ILE A 386 1.09 11.05 -12.23
C ILE A 386 0.72 9.80 -11.46
N GLU A 387 0.60 9.92 -10.16
CA GLU A 387 -0.01 8.89 -9.33
C GLU A 387 -0.89 9.51 -8.26
N ASN A 388 -2.06 8.93 -8.11
CA ASN A 388 -2.99 9.30 -7.06
C ASN A 388 -3.64 8.07 -6.44
N SER A 389 -3.98 8.18 -5.15
CA SER A 389 -4.78 7.20 -4.43
C SER A 389 -6.27 7.52 -4.57
N TRP A 390 -7.08 6.48 -4.80
CA TRP A 390 -8.51 6.57 -5.04
C TRP A 390 -9.28 5.57 -4.19
N VAL A 391 -10.50 5.94 -3.78
CA VAL A 391 -11.45 5.01 -3.16
C VAL A 391 -12.65 4.80 -4.06
N VAL A 392 -13.08 3.55 -4.21
CA VAL A 392 -14.30 3.19 -4.93
C VAL A 392 -15.51 3.52 -4.05
N THR A 393 -16.41 4.33 -4.58
CA THR A 393 -17.69 4.70 -3.95
C THR A 393 -18.83 3.85 -4.53
N THR A 394 -20.07 4.09 -4.13
CA THR A 394 -21.25 3.41 -4.71
C THR A 394 -21.56 3.82 -6.17
N GLU A 395 -21.04 4.96 -6.64
CA GLU A 395 -21.37 5.54 -7.95
C GLU A 395 -20.16 5.69 -8.88
N GLY A 396 -18.93 5.65 -8.34
CA GLY A 396 -17.71 5.86 -9.09
C GLY A 396 -16.49 5.76 -8.20
N ILE A 397 -15.53 6.69 -8.34
CA ILE A 397 -14.36 6.76 -7.46
C ILE A 397 -14.14 8.19 -6.96
N GLU A 398 -13.55 8.32 -5.76
CA GLU A 398 -13.17 9.59 -5.11
C GLU A 398 -11.66 9.66 -5.00
N LYS A 399 -11.07 10.81 -5.37
CA LYS A 399 -9.63 11.06 -5.20
C LYS A 399 -9.32 11.34 -3.73
N LEU A 400 -8.35 10.63 -3.18
CA LEU A 400 -7.89 10.81 -1.80
C LEU A 400 -6.70 11.79 -1.73
N THR A 401 -5.77 11.71 -2.68
CA THR A 401 -4.58 12.57 -2.73
C THR A 401 -4.87 13.88 -3.47
N ILE A 402 -4.90 14.99 -2.74
CA ILE A 402 -5.14 16.32 -3.30
C ILE A 402 -3.84 17.13 -3.25
N CYS A 403 -3.13 17.16 -4.37
CA CYS A 403 -1.84 17.85 -4.55
C CYS A 403 -1.75 18.30 -6.01
N PRO A 404 -1.05 19.42 -6.33
CA PRO A 404 -0.83 19.85 -7.71
C PRO A 404 -0.33 18.72 -8.61
N GLU A 405 -0.85 18.63 -9.82
CA GLU A 405 -0.59 17.53 -10.77
C GLU A 405 0.31 17.95 -11.94
N GLU A 406 0.51 19.24 -12.13
CA GLU A 406 1.43 19.78 -13.12
C GLU A 406 2.91 19.51 -12.75
N ILE A 407 3.78 19.52 -13.77
CA ILE A 407 5.23 19.49 -13.55
C ILE A 407 5.66 20.79 -12.87
N ILE A 408 6.30 20.67 -11.71
CA ILE A 408 6.77 21.82 -10.91
C ILE A 408 8.25 22.06 -11.22
N GLU A 409 8.57 23.26 -11.72
CA GLU A 409 9.96 23.69 -11.96
C GLU A 409 10.63 24.08 -10.63
N LEU A 410 11.88 23.55 -10.39
CA LEU A 410 12.69 23.73 -9.19
C LEU A 410 13.80 24.76 -9.43
#